data_8beca5891b5a4c088e7711761287ab3f
#
_entry.id   8beca5891b5a4c088e7711761287ab3f
#
_cell.length_a   1.000
_cell.length_b   1.000
_cell.length_c   1.000
_cell.angle_alpha   90.00
_cell.angle_beta   90.00
_cell.angle_gamma   90.00
#
_symmetry.space_group_name_H-M   'P 1'
#
loop_
_entity.id
_entity.type
_entity.pdbx_description
1 polymer ?
#
loop_
_entity_poly.entity_id
_entity_poly.type
_entity_poly.pdbx_seq_one_letter_code
_entity_poly.pdbx_strand_id
1 'polypeptide(L)'
;CSRRSGKTYSACYYLIEVATRKPGCICAYIALTRGSAKRLMWAEMKRAARRYMLNIKFNNSELIATLQNGSQIILTGANDEADVDKLRGSAYALVILDEAASFGPHIDALVEEVLEPALVDARGTLLMIGTPAASFNLFHKATTDPSYGYSNHAWTIRDNPHIPHAEEWLAKRKKQRGWSDHNPIYLREWCGKWVRSDDCMVYKYTQKNVVQTVPLHEYDFEYVLGVDLGYEDATGFVIGAFSRDLPDFYVVECYKENHLIPSQIAERIKEYHATYD
;
A
#
# COMPACT_ATOMS: atom_id res chain seq x y z
N CYS A 1 -2.51 6.51 -8.80
CA CYS A 1 -2.07 7.72 -9.56
C CYS A 1 -0.56 7.76 -9.73
N SER A 2 -0.03 8.46 -10.76
CA SER A 2 1.41 8.62 -10.95
C SER A 2 2.02 9.76 -10.11
N ARG A 3 3.35 9.89 -10.13
CA ARG A 3 4.02 11.10 -9.61
C ARG A 3 3.63 12.33 -10.45
N ARG A 4 3.65 13.50 -9.79
CA ARG A 4 3.34 14.80 -10.41
C ARG A 4 1.95 14.92 -11.04
N SER A 5 1.03 14.02 -10.68
CA SER A 5 -0.36 14.03 -11.15
C SER A 5 -1.27 15.01 -10.42
N GLY A 6 -0.78 15.73 -9.41
CA GLY A 6 -1.57 16.71 -8.65
C GLY A 6 -2.26 16.17 -7.39
N LYS A 7 -2.04 14.91 -7.00
CA LYS A 7 -2.69 14.26 -5.83
C LYS A 7 -2.75 15.14 -4.58
N THR A 8 -1.58 15.56 -4.09
CA THR A 8 -1.46 16.34 -2.85
C THR A 8 -2.14 17.70 -2.95
N TYR A 9 -2.11 18.31 -4.15
CA TYR A 9 -2.83 19.54 -4.42
C TYR A 9 -4.34 19.33 -4.29
N SER A 10 -4.89 18.33 -4.99
CA SER A 10 -6.32 17.99 -4.91
C SER A 10 -6.75 17.61 -3.49
N ALA A 11 -5.92 16.84 -2.77
CA ALA A 11 -6.16 16.50 -1.38
C ALA A 11 -6.26 17.72 -0.47
N CYS A 12 -5.39 18.74 -0.66
CA CYS A 12 -5.43 19.99 0.10
C CYS A 12 -6.77 20.71 -0.08
N TYR A 13 -7.22 20.85 -1.31
CA TYR A 13 -8.48 21.56 -1.59
C TYR A 13 -9.70 20.77 -1.11
N TYR A 14 -9.67 19.46 -1.21
CA TYR A 14 -10.75 18.61 -0.71
C TYR A 14 -10.86 18.68 0.82
N LEU A 15 -9.74 18.69 1.56
CA LEU A 15 -9.75 18.92 3.01
C LEU A 15 -10.42 20.25 3.39
N ILE A 16 -10.01 21.32 2.72
CA ILE A 16 -10.55 22.66 2.97
C ILE A 16 -12.04 22.72 2.61
N GLU A 17 -12.44 22.11 1.50
CA GLU A 17 -13.82 22.05 1.06
C GLU A 17 -14.71 21.35 2.07
N VAL A 18 -14.34 20.13 2.51
CA VAL A 18 -15.11 19.38 3.50
C VAL A 18 -15.19 20.13 4.83
N ALA A 19 -14.06 20.67 5.31
CA ALA A 19 -14.01 21.45 6.54
C ALA A 19 -14.86 22.74 6.46
N THR A 20 -14.98 23.33 5.28
CA THR A 20 -15.83 24.51 5.07
C THR A 20 -17.31 24.15 5.05
N ARG A 21 -17.66 23.03 4.40
CA ARG A 21 -19.06 22.60 4.22
C ARG A 21 -19.70 22.00 5.49
N LYS A 22 -18.89 21.40 6.37
CA LYS A 22 -19.36 20.74 7.60
C LYS A 22 -18.86 21.51 8.83
N PRO A 23 -19.63 22.48 9.36
CA PRO A 23 -19.19 23.28 10.53
C PRO A 23 -18.86 22.40 11.76
N GLY A 24 -17.80 22.75 12.45
CA GLY A 24 -17.35 22.06 13.67
C GLY A 24 -16.75 20.67 13.44
N CYS A 25 -16.56 20.23 12.19
CA CYS A 25 -16.00 18.90 11.92
C CYS A 25 -14.47 18.86 12.07
N ILE A 26 -13.96 17.64 12.19
CA ILE A 26 -12.52 17.37 12.19
C ILE A 26 -12.19 16.60 10.90
N CYS A 27 -11.17 17.10 10.19
CA CYS A 27 -10.56 16.42 9.05
C CYS A 27 -9.11 16.09 9.38
N ALA A 28 -8.61 14.93 8.96
CA ALA A 28 -7.22 14.54 9.15
C ALA A 28 -6.50 14.31 7.83
N TYR A 29 -5.25 14.77 7.76
CA TYR A 29 -4.30 14.40 6.73
C TYR A 29 -3.14 13.66 7.38
N ILE A 30 -2.97 12.42 6.97
CA ILE A 30 -2.03 11.47 7.56
C ILE A 30 -0.99 11.11 6.51
N ALA A 31 0.28 11.33 6.82
CA ALA A 31 1.40 10.81 6.05
C ALA A 31 2.20 9.83 6.91
N LEU A 32 3.18 9.14 6.34
CA LEU A 32 3.99 8.18 7.09
C LEU A 32 4.59 8.81 8.37
N THR A 33 5.09 10.04 8.28
CA THR A 33 5.56 10.78 9.46
C THR A 33 4.94 12.18 9.54
N ARG A 34 4.83 12.72 10.75
CA ARG A 34 4.36 14.09 10.99
C ARG A 34 5.20 15.14 10.24
N GLY A 35 6.51 14.92 10.15
CA GLY A 35 7.41 15.78 9.37
C GLY A 35 7.12 15.74 7.87
N SER A 36 6.74 14.58 7.34
CA SER A 36 6.31 14.45 5.94
C SER A 36 4.97 15.14 5.71
N ALA A 37 3.99 14.96 6.59
CA ALA A 37 2.70 15.66 6.52
C ALA A 37 2.90 17.19 6.48
N LYS A 38 3.75 17.72 7.34
CA LYS A 38 4.11 19.14 7.36
C LYS A 38 4.72 19.61 6.04
N ARG A 39 5.71 18.88 5.51
CA ARG A 39 6.38 19.27 4.26
C ARG A 39 5.45 19.24 3.05
N LEU A 40 4.57 18.24 2.99
CA LEU A 40 3.70 18.04 1.83
C LEU A 40 2.49 18.98 1.83
N MET A 41 1.84 19.15 2.98
CA MET A 41 0.52 19.78 3.05
C MET A 41 0.51 21.19 3.65
N TRP A 42 1.36 21.48 4.66
CA TRP A 42 1.23 22.70 5.45
C TRP A 42 1.41 24.00 4.68
N ALA A 43 2.43 24.02 3.81
CA ALA A 43 2.67 25.18 2.96
C ALA A 43 1.58 25.36 1.90
N GLU A 44 1.03 24.26 1.37
CA GLU A 44 -0.04 24.29 0.38
C GLU A 44 -1.34 24.81 0.98
N MET A 45 -1.71 24.36 2.19
CA MET A 45 -2.88 24.89 2.90
C MET A 45 -2.77 26.39 3.15
N LYS A 46 -1.60 26.88 3.57
CA LYS A 46 -1.36 28.32 3.74
C LYS A 46 -1.47 29.09 2.42
N ARG A 47 -1.02 28.49 1.33
CA ARG A 47 -1.14 29.08 -0.02
C ARG A 47 -2.58 29.13 -0.46
N ALA A 48 -3.33 28.05 -0.28
CA ALA A 48 -4.75 27.99 -0.58
C ALA A 48 -5.56 29.01 0.26
N ALA A 49 -5.30 29.10 1.57
CA ALA A 49 -5.94 30.07 2.44
C ALA A 49 -5.73 31.51 1.95
N ARG A 50 -4.51 31.88 1.57
CA ARG A 50 -4.21 33.20 1.01
C ARG A 50 -4.89 33.45 -0.34
N ARG A 51 -4.83 32.45 -1.24
CA ARG A 51 -5.39 32.55 -2.60
C ARG A 51 -6.88 32.78 -2.60
N TYR A 52 -7.61 32.15 -1.69
CA TYR A 52 -9.06 32.22 -1.59
C TYR A 52 -9.55 33.12 -0.44
N MET A 53 -8.65 33.88 0.17
CA MET A 53 -8.94 34.79 1.29
C MET A 53 -9.69 34.10 2.44
N LEU A 54 -9.34 32.83 2.71
CA LEU A 54 -9.96 32.07 3.79
C LEU A 54 -9.36 32.47 5.15
N ASN A 55 -10.22 32.77 6.09
CA ASN A 55 -9.78 33.06 7.46
C ASN A 55 -9.53 31.75 8.21
N ILE A 56 -8.32 31.25 8.12
CA ILE A 56 -7.86 30.01 8.78
C ILE A 56 -6.77 30.36 9.76
N LYS A 57 -6.94 29.97 11.03
CA LYS A 57 -5.90 30.08 12.08
C LYS A 57 -4.98 28.86 12.03
N PHE A 58 -3.68 29.08 11.91
CA PHE A 58 -2.67 28.05 11.79
C PHE A 58 -1.85 27.90 13.07
N ASN A 59 -1.98 26.77 13.79
CA ASN A 59 -1.10 26.39 14.87
C ASN A 59 0.08 25.58 14.30
N ASN A 60 1.27 26.19 14.26
CA ASN A 60 2.46 25.56 13.66
C ASN A 60 3.07 24.45 14.54
N SER A 61 2.85 24.49 15.86
CA SER A 61 3.34 23.49 16.81
C SER A 61 2.51 22.23 16.74
N GLU A 62 1.18 22.37 16.76
CA GLU A 62 0.26 21.24 16.72
C GLU A 62 -0.06 20.76 15.30
N LEU A 63 0.25 21.57 14.28
CA LEU A 63 -0.12 21.35 12.88
C LEU A 63 -1.64 21.24 12.70
N ILE A 64 -2.37 22.12 13.37
CA ILE A 64 -3.82 22.24 13.29
C ILE A 64 -4.18 23.56 12.61
N ALA A 65 -5.04 23.46 11.61
CA ALA A 65 -5.64 24.60 10.93
C ALA A 65 -7.12 24.69 11.33
N THR A 66 -7.52 25.81 11.97
CA THR A 66 -8.87 26.03 12.45
C THR A 66 -9.58 27.04 11.58
N LEU A 67 -10.74 26.67 11.01
CA LEU A 67 -11.59 27.51 10.17
C LEU A 67 -12.53 28.34 11.06
N GLN A 68 -13.11 29.42 10.48
CA GLN A 68 -14.08 30.29 11.17
C GLN A 68 -15.33 29.57 11.68
N ASN A 69 -15.76 28.52 10.97
CA ASN A 69 -16.93 27.71 11.33
C ASN A 69 -16.65 26.70 12.46
N GLY A 70 -15.47 26.76 13.08
CA GLY A 70 -15.04 25.85 14.16
C GLY A 70 -14.43 24.55 13.69
N SER A 71 -14.44 24.26 12.38
CA SER A 71 -13.84 23.03 11.86
C SER A 71 -12.32 23.03 11.97
N GLN A 72 -11.73 21.87 12.12
CA GLN A 72 -10.29 21.69 12.24
C GLN A 72 -9.75 20.72 11.17
N ILE A 73 -8.57 21.05 10.65
CA ILE A 73 -7.78 20.17 9.79
C ILE A 73 -6.48 19.87 10.53
N ILE A 74 -6.26 18.60 10.83
CA ILE A 74 -5.13 18.10 11.62
C ILE A 74 -4.16 17.40 10.67
N LEU A 75 -2.85 17.73 10.75
CA LEU A 75 -1.79 17.03 10.03
C LEU A 75 -0.97 16.20 11.00
N THR A 76 -0.86 14.91 10.73
CA THR A 76 -0.15 13.98 11.63
C THR A 76 0.63 12.91 10.84
N GLY A 77 1.44 12.11 11.57
CA GLY A 77 2.01 10.87 11.11
C GLY A 77 1.24 9.66 11.65
N ALA A 78 1.59 8.47 11.18
CA ALA A 78 1.14 7.20 11.73
C ALA A 78 2.23 6.12 11.52
N ASN A 79 3.48 6.47 11.86
CA ASN A 79 4.63 5.58 11.72
C ASN A 79 4.88 4.75 12.98
N ASP A 80 4.37 5.18 14.12
CA ASP A 80 4.53 4.51 15.41
C ASP A 80 3.20 4.47 16.17
N GLU A 81 3.12 3.58 17.17
CA GLU A 81 1.91 3.39 17.99
C GLU A 81 1.45 4.67 18.67
N ALA A 82 2.37 5.51 19.16
CA ALA A 82 2.02 6.75 19.85
C ALA A 82 1.35 7.77 18.92
N ASP A 83 1.71 7.79 17.64
CA ASP A 83 1.05 8.61 16.62
C ASP A 83 -0.30 8.02 16.21
N VAL A 84 -0.39 6.69 16.12
CA VAL A 84 -1.64 5.98 15.82
C VAL A 84 -2.66 6.15 16.95
N ASP A 85 -2.24 6.06 18.21
CA ASP A 85 -3.13 6.24 19.36
C ASP A 85 -3.76 7.64 19.42
N LYS A 86 -3.08 8.67 18.97
CA LYS A 86 -3.62 10.03 18.87
C LYS A 86 -4.79 10.16 17.87
N LEU A 87 -4.90 9.22 16.93
CA LEU A 87 -6.00 9.18 15.98
C LEU A 87 -7.26 8.55 16.55
N ARG A 88 -7.12 7.76 17.60
CA ARG A 88 -8.24 7.15 18.32
C ARG A 88 -9.04 8.21 19.09
N GLY A 89 -10.32 7.99 19.26
CA GLY A 89 -11.21 8.83 20.09
C GLY A 89 -11.65 10.15 19.44
N SER A 90 -11.33 10.40 18.18
CA SER A 90 -11.85 11.53 17.41
C SER A 90 -12.84 11.07 16.35
N ALA A 91 -13.88 11.86 16.08
CA ALA A 91 -14.82 11.60 15.00
C ALA A 91 -14.43 12.43 13.76
N TYR A 92 -13.94 11.76 12.72
CA TYR A 92 -13.45 12.43 11.51
C TYR A 92 -14.52 12.49 10.42
N ALA A 93 -14.72 13.67 9.83
CA ALA A 93 -15.56 13.83 8.66
C ALA A 93 -14.82 13.46 7.35
N LEU A 94 -13.50 13.57 7.35
CA LEU A 94 -12.63 13.15 6.26
C LEU A 94 -11.26 12.76 6.81
N VAL A 95 -10.77 11.62 6.39
CA VAL A 95 -9.37 11.22 6.58
C VAL A 95 -8.73 11.05 5.21
N ILE A 96 -7.59 11.70 5.00
CA ILE A 96 -6.74 11.47 3.82
C ILE A 96 -5.45 10.78 4.28
N LEU A 97 -5.22 9.58 3.79
CA LEU A 97 -4.00 8.82 4.00
C LEU A 97 -3.11 8.98 2.77
N ASP A 98 -2.04 9.76 2.88
CA ASP A 98 -1.14 10.06 1.76
C ASP A 98 0.06 9.11 1.71
N GLU A 99 0.49 8.81 0.49
CA GLU A 99 1.50 7.79 0.17
C GLU A 99 1.17 6.43 0.79
N ALA A 100 -0.11 6.02 0.69
CA ALA A 100 -0.67 4.82 1.32
C ALA A 100 0.12 3.54 1.02
N ALA A 101 0.75 3.43 -0.15
CA ALA A 101 1.62 2.31 -0.49
C ALA A 101 2.88 2.21 0.41
N SER A 102 3.30 3.31 1.04
CA SER A 102 4.52 3.37 1.86
C SER A 102 4.34 2.89 3.30
N PHE A 103 3.10 2.67 3.75
CA PHE A 103 2.81 2.17 5.10
C PHE A 103 3.10 0.67 5.26
N GLY A 104 3.41 -0.04 4.16
CA GLY A 104 3.68 -1.48 4.22
C GLY A 104 2.49 -2.29 4.75
N PRO A 105 2.73 -3.37 5.53
CA PRO A 105 1.66 -4.20 6.10
C PRO A 105 0.88 -3.50 7.23
N HIS A 106 1.45 -2.49 7.88
CA HIS A 106 0.78 -1.78 8.99
C HIS A 106 -0.47 -0.99 8.56
N ILE A 107 -0.67 -0.77 7.26
CA ILE A 107 -1.84 -0.04 6.75
C ILE A 107 -3.15 -0.77 7.03
N ASP A 108 -3.15 -2.10 7.04
CA ASP A 108 -4.35 -2.92 7.28
C ASP A 108 -4.88 -2.61 8.70
N ALA A 109 -4.07 -2.78 9.74
CA ALA A 109 -4.46 -2.46 11.12
C ALA A 109 -4.78 -0.97 11.32
N LEU A 110 -4.00 -0.05 10.73
CA LEU A 110 -4.28 1.39 10.81
C LEU A 110 -5.66 1.73 10.25
N VAL A 111 -6.04 1.17 9.12
CA VAL A 111 -7.33 1.45 8.48
C VAL A 111 -8.46 0.76 9.23
N GLU A 112 -8.37 -0.55 9.44
CA GLU A 112 -9.47 -1.36 9.97
C GLU A 112 -9.73 -1.13 11.47
N GLU A 113 -8.67 -0.96 12.27
CA GLU A 113 -8.81 -0.86 13.74
C GLU A 113 -8.88 0.58 14.26
N VAL A 114 -8.42 1.57 13.47
CA VAL A 114 -8.30 2.95 13.94
C VAL A 114 -9.12 3.92 13.11
N LEU A 115 -8.91 3.94 11.77
CA LEU A 115 -9.50 5.00 10.94
C LEU A 115 -10.96 4.72 10.62
N GLU A 116 -11.33 3.50 10.25
CA GLU A 116 -12.73 3.16 9.96
C GLU A 116 -13.64 3.38 11.17
N PRO A 117 -13.33 2.90 12.40
CA PRO A 117 -14.11 3.23 13.58
C PRO A 117 -14.24 4.74 13.83
N ALA A 118 -13.17 5.51 13.64
CA ALA A 118 -13.15 6.95 13.84
C ALA A 118 -13.97 7.75 12.80
N LEU A 119 -14.39 7.11 11.70
CA LEU A 119 -15.24 7.71 10.68
C LEU A 119 -16.74 7.46 10.89
N VAL A 120 -17.11 6.49 11.74
CA VAL A 120 -18.51 6.06 11.90
C VAL A 120 -19.40 7.19 12.39
N ASP A 121 -19.04 7.85 13.48
CA ASP A 121 -19.88 8.86 14.15
C ASP A 121 -20.16 10.07 13.26
N ALA A 122 -19.14 10.51 12.49
CA ALA A 122 -19.27 11.66 11.59
C ALA A 122 -19.80 11.27 10.20
N ARG A 123 -20.08 9.97 9.94
CA ARG A 123 -20.32 9.41 8.59
C ARG A 123 -19.26 9.94 7.62
N GLY A 124 -18.02 9.79 8.05
CA GLY A 124 -16.86 10.34 7.37
C GLY A 124 -16.44 9.54 6.14
N THR A 125 -15.46 10.06 5.45
CA THR A 125 -14.89 9.42 4.24
C THR A 125 -13.41 9.14 4.45
N LEU A 126 -12.94 7.95 4.08
CA LEU A 126 -11.53 7.63 3.93
C LEU A 126 -11.11 7.81 2.49
N LEU A 127 -10.05 8.58 2.26
CA LEU A 127 -9.41 8.75 0.97
C LEU A 127 -7.96 8.30 1.07
N MET A 128 -7.62 7.18 0.45
CA MET A 128 -6.24 6.74 0.31
C MET A 128 -5.66 7.28 -1.01
N ILE A 129 -4.54 7.99 -0.94
CA ILE A 129 -3.82 8.48 -2.13
C ILE A 129 -2.37 7.99 -2.10
N GLY A 130 -1.79 7.81 -3.28
CA GLY A 130 -0.41 7.35 -3.39
C GLY A 130 -0.02 7.00 -4.80
N THR A 131 1.25 6.64 -4.94
CA THR A 131 1.83 6.04 -6.15
C THR A 131 1.99 4.55 -5.91
N PRO A 132 1.70 3.66 -6.88
CA PRO A 132 1.91 2.23 -6.72
C PRO A 132 3.35 1.90 -6.28
N ALA A 133 3.49 0.96 -5.35
CA ALA A 133 4.78 0.46 -4.87
C ALA A 133 5.10 -0.94 -5.44
N ALA A 134 6.27 -1.46 -5.13
CA ALA A 134 6.66 -2.82 -5.49
C ALA A 134 6.02 -3.87 -4.55
N SER A 135 5.79 -3.50 -3.28
CA SER A 135 5.06 -4.30 -2.29
C SER A 135 3.56 -4.05 -2.39
N PHE A 136 2.78 -5.09 -2.17
CA PHE A 136 1.32 -5.05 -2.23
C PHE A 136 0.75 -5.11 -0.81
N ASN A 137 -0.03 -4.10 -0.45
CA ASN A 137 -0.69 -3.94 0.85
C ASN A 137 -2.19 -3.64 0.64
N LEU A 138 -2.92 -3.23 1.70
CA LEU A 138 -4.34 -2.86 1.60
C LEU A 138 -4.61 -1.84 0.47
N PHE A 139 -3.73 -0.86 0.28
CA PHE A 139 -3.90 0.12 -0.81
C PHE A 139 -3.87 -0.52 -2.20
N HIS A 140 -3.04 -1.57 -2.39
CA HIS A 140 -3.09 -2.37 -3.62
C HIS A 140 -4.43 -3.10 -3.74
N LYS A 141 -4.85 -3.83 -2.68
CA LYS A 141 -6.13 -4.57 -2.66
C LYS A 141 -7.31 -3.63 -2.95
N ALA A 142 -7.39 -2.49 -2.24
CA ALA A 142 -8.45 -1.48 -2.41
C ALA A 142 -8.52 -0.88 -3.82
N THR A 143 -7.40 -0.86 -4.56
CA THR A 143 -7.36 -0.31 -5.93
C THR A 143 -7.50 -1.35 -7.03
N THR A 144 -7.37 -2.64 -6.75
CA THR A 144 -7.40 -3.71 -7.76
C THR A 144 -8.52 -4.71 -7.56
N ASP A 145 -9.08 -4.80 -6.36
CA ASP A 145 -10.14 -5.75 -6.01
C ASP A 145 -11.43 -5.00 -5.62
N PRO A 146 -12.49 -5.06 -6.46
CA PRO A 146 -13.77 -4.41 -6.19
C PRO A 146 -14.50 -4.92 -4.93
N SER A 147 -14.17 -6.12 -4.43
CA SER A 147 -14.78 -6.69 -3.23
C SER A 147 -14.49 -5.89 -1.97
N TYR A 148 -13.42 -5.09 -1.97
CA TYR A 148 -13.08 -4.17 -0.88
C TYR A 148 -14.00 -2.93 -0.81
N GLY A 149 -14.89 -2.72 -1.79
CA GLY A 149 -15.91 -1.66 -1.75
C GLY A 149 -15.39 -0.23 -1.94
N TYR A 150 -14.13 -0.02 -2.30
CA TYR A 150 -13.57 1.30 -2.56
C TYR A 150 -13.81 1.76 -4.00
N SER A 151 -14.18 3.02 -4.17
CA SER A 151 -14.16 3.65 -5.49
C SER A 151 -12.73 3.97 -5.89
N ASN A 152 -12.32 3.58 -7.09
CA ASN A 152 -10.95 3.76 -7.57
C ASN A 152 -10.86 4.85 -8.64
N HIS A 153 -9.92 5.78 -8.45
CA HIS A 153 -9.65 6.89 -9.35
C HIS A 153 -8.17 6.93 -9.72
N ALA A 154 -7.85 6.85 -10.99
CA ALA A 154 -6.48 6.83 -11.48
C ALA A 154 -6.25 7.91 -12.53
N TRP A 155 -5.19 8.70 -12.33
CA TRP A 155 -4.69 9.67 -13.31
C TRP A 155 -3.17 9.77 -13.23
N THR A 156 -2.56 10.31 -14.25
CA THR A 156 -1.12 10.36 -14.44
C THR A 156 -0.62 11.80 -14.57
N ILE A 157 0.68 11.96 -14.72
CA ILE A 157 1.27 13.27 -15.05
C ILE A 157 0.71 13.87 -16.35
N ARG A 158 0.25 13.00 -17.29
CA ARG A 158 -0.34 13.41 -18.56
C ARG A 158 -1.66 14.15 -18.39
N ASP A 159 -2.39 13.77 -17.35
CA ASP A 159 -3.69 14.36 -17.02
C ASP A 159 -3.56 15.67 -16.22
N ASN A 160 -2.33 16.07 -15.88
CA ASN A 160 -2.10 17.29 -15.12
C ASN A 160 -2.02 18.52 -16.05
N PRO A 161 -3.05 19.40 -16.05
CA PRO A 161 -3.09 20.54 -16.96
C PRO A 161 -1.98 21.58 -16.70
N HIS A 162 -1.34 21.53 -15.55
CA HIS A 162 -0.24 22.42 -15.18
C HIS A 162 1.14 21.93 -15.65
N ILE A 163 1.19 20.79 -16.35
CA ILE A 163 2.42 20.21 -16.92
C ILE A 163 2.18 19.91 -18.42
N PRO A 164 2.05 20.93 -19.27
CA PRO A 164 1.70 20.76 -20.69
C PRO A 164 2.75 19.97 -21.50
N HIS A 165 4.01 19.92 -21.02
CA HIS A 165 5.10 19.20 -21.69
C HIS A 165 5.38 17.82 -21.06
N ALA A 166 4.38 17.21 -20.42
CA ALA A 166 4.56 15.92 -19.72
C ALA A 166 5.07 14.81 -20.65
N GLU A 167 4.52 14.71 -21.86
CA GLU A 167 4.92 13.69 -22.84
C GLU A 167 6.37 13.87 -23.32
N GLU A 168 6.75 15.07 -23.68
CA GLU A 168 8.12 15.38 -24.12
C GLU A 168 9.13 15.08 -23.02
N TRP A 169 8.78 15.49 -21.79
CA TRP A 169 9.62 15.23 -20.62
C TRP A 169 9.78 13.73 -20.36
N LEU A 170 8.69 12.96 -20.43
CA LEU A 170 8.71 11.51 -20.24
C LEU A 170 9.52 10.81 -21.31
N ALA A 171 9.34 11.17 -22.60
CA ALA A 171 10.08 10.62 -23.71
C ALA A 171 11.60 10.87 -23.56
N LYS A 172 11.98 12.10 -23.23
CA LYS A 172 13.38 12.46 -22.94
C LYS A 172 13.94 11.63 -21.78
N ARG A 173 13.15 11.47 -20.69
CA ARG A 173 13.58 10.73 -19.51
C ARG A 173 13.74 9.24 -19.77
N LYS A 174 12.82 8.64 -20.53
CA LYS A 174 12.92 7.24 -20.99
C LYS A 174 14.23 7.02 -21.75
N LYS A 175 14.50 7.88 -22.75
CA LYS A 175 15.73 7.81 -23.55
C LYS A 175 16.99 7.92 -22.68
N GLN A 176 17.03 8.89 -21.76
CA GLN A 176 18.17 9.12 -20.85
C GLN A 176 18.45 7.95 -19.91
N ARG A 177 17.42 7.25 -19.47
CA ARG A 177 17.51 6.15 -18.52
C ARG A 177 17.53 4.76 -19.17
N GLY A 178 17.39 4.67 -20.48
CA GLY A 178 17.27 3.40 -21.19
C GLY A 178 16.02 2.60 -20.80
N TRP A 179 14.95 3.27 -20.35
CA TRP A 179 13.72 2.56 -19.95
C TRP A 179 12.92 2.09 -21.15
N SER A 180 12.60 0.79 -21.17
CA SER A 180 11.57 0.25 -22.06
C SER A 180 10.17 0.64 -21.58
N ASP A 181 9.15 0.37 -22.38
CA ASP A 181 7.74 0.54 -21.98
C ASP A 181 7.31 -0.42 -20.87
N HIS A 182 8.07 -1.49 -20.65
CA HIS A 182 7.84 -2.48 -19.61
C HIS A 182 8.69 -2.26 -18.35
N ASN A 183 9.48 -1.19 -18.30
CA ASN A 183 10.32 -0.92 -17.13
C ASN A 183 9.45 -0.72 -15.88
N PRO A 184 9.65 -1.48 -14.78
CA PRO A 184 8.78 -1.41 -13.59
C PRO A 184 8.75 -0.05 -12.92
N ILE A 185 9.87 0.67 -12.88
CA ILE A 185 9.96 2.02 -12.31
C ILE A 185 9.13 2.99 -13.15
N TYR A 186 9.27 2.92 -14.49
CA TYR A 186 8.48 3.75 -15.40
C TYR A 186 6.98 3.49 -15.23
N LEU A 187 6.58 2.24 -15.18
CA LEU A 187 5.18 1.85 -15.04
C LEU A 187 4.58 2.30 -13.69
N ARG A 188 5.28 2.11 -12.57
CA ARG A 188 4.79 2.55 -11.25
C ARG A 188 4.77 4.07 -11.12
N GLU A 189 5.91 4.70 -11.31
CA GLU A 189 6.13 6.10 -10.96
C GLU A 189 5.44 7.08 -11.92
N TRP A 190 5.37 6.71 -13.22
CA TRP A 190 4.91 7.63 -14.26
C TRP A 190 3.60 7.21 -14.94
N CYS A 191 3.30 5.92 -14.96
CA CYS A 191 2.04 5.40 -15.50
C CYS A 191 1.01 5.05 -14.42
N GLY A 192 1.38 5.07 -13.13
CA GLY A 192 0.49 4.75 -12.02
C GLY A 192 0.00 3.29 -12.02
N LYS A 193 0.78 2.37 -12.61
CA LYS A 193 0.42 0.94 -12.71
C LYS A 193 1.06 0.14 -11.59
N TRP A 194 0.31 -0.80 -11.02
CA TRP A 194 0.86 -1.79 -10.12
C TRP A 194 1.68 -2.81 -10.90
N VAL A 195 2.96 -2.89 -10.59
CA VAL A 195 3.90 -3.84 -11.21
C VAL A 195 4.89 -4.29 -10.15
N ARG A 196 5.02 -5.60 -9.97
CA ARG A 196 6.09 -6.16 -9.16
C ARG A 196 7.44 -5.92 -9.86
N SER A 197 8.47 -5.76 -9.08
CA SER A 197 9.83 -5.69 -9.62
C SER A 197 10.36 -7.13 -9.68
N ASP A 198 10.55 -7.65 -10.89
CA ASP A 198 11.13 -8.98 -11.08
C ASP A 198 12.55 -9.08 -10.51
N ASP A 199 13.24 -7.94 -10.40
CA ASP A 199 14.59 -7.85 -9.81
C ASP A 199 14.61 -8.10 -8.29
N CYS A 200 13.45 -8.03 -7.62
CA CYS A 200 13.29 -8.35 -6.20
C CYS A 200 12.90 -9.81 -5.95
N MET A 201 12.66 -10.58 -7.00
CA MET A 201 12.31 -11.99 -6.87
C MET A 201 13.59 -12.83 -7.00
N VAL A 202 13.84 -13.66 -5.99
CA VAL A 202 14.96 -14.62 -6.01
C VAL A 202 14.77 -15.61 -7.18
N TYR A 203 13.53 -15.99 -7.45
CA TYR A 203 13.15 -16.84 -8.57
C TYR A 203 12.13 -16.11 -9.46
N LYS A 204 12.37 -16.11 -10.79
CA LYS A 204 11.44 -15.56 -11.79
C LYS A 204 10.32 -16.56 -12.08
N TYR A 205 9.35 -16.62 -11.17
CA TYR A 205 8.18 -17.47 -11.37
C TYR A 205 7.26 -16.88 -12.44
N THR A 206 6.90 -17.73 -13.41
CA THR A 206 5.98 -17.40 -14.50
C THR A 206 5.03 -18.57 -14.74
N GLN A 207 3.98 -18.36 -15.53
CA GLN A 207 3.06 -19.45 -15.91
C GLN A 207 3.76 -20.64 -16.59
N LYS A 208 4.93 -20.43 -17.18
CA LYS A 208 5.75 -21.50 -17.77
C LYS A 208 6.34 -22.45 -16.72
N ASN A 209 6.42 -22.02 -15.47
CA ASN A 209 6.90 -22.83 -14.35
C ASN A 209 5.77 -23.68 -13.73
N VAL A 210 4.53 -23.53 -14.20
CA VAL A 210 3.40 -24.34 -13.74
C VAL A 210 3.28 -25.55 -14.64
N VAL A 211 3.42 -26.73 -14.07
CA VAL A 211 3.13 -28.01 -14.73
C VAL A 211 1.79 -28.55 -14.23
N GLN A 212 0.99 -29.11 -15.13
CA GLN A 212 -0.31 -29.68 -14.73
C GLN A 212 -0.16 -31.06 -14.09
N THR A 213 0.88 -31.79 -14.44
CA THR A 213 1.14 -33.14 -13.92
C THR A 213 2.66 -33.31 -13.74
N VAL A 214 3.06 -33.70 -12.55
CA VAL A 214 4.45 -34.10 -12.29
C VAL A 214 4.56 -35.59 -12.64
N PRO A 215 5.58 -36.04 -13.38
CA PRO A 215 5.70 -37.43 -13.85
C PRO A 215 6.22 -38.36 -12.74
N LEU A 216 5.59 -38.35 -11.57
CA LEU A 216 6.03 -39.08 -10.37
C LEU A 216 6.08 -40.62 -10.54
N HIS A 217 5.37 -41.15 -11.53
CA HIS A 217 5.32 -42.61 -11.81
C HIS A 217 6.30 -43.07 -12.91
N GLU A 218 6.99 -42.13 -13.58
CA GLU A 218 7.85 -42.43 -14.70
C GLU A 218 9.35 -42.46 -14.33
N TYR A 219 9.69 -41.83 -13.21
CA TYR A 219 11.05 -41.66 -12.74
C TYR A 219 11.14 -41.95 -11.23
N ASP A 220 12.32 -42.24 -10.78
CA ASP A 220 12.62 -42.41 -9.34
C ASP A 220 12.83 -41.03 -8.70
N PHE A 221 11.92 -40.63 -7.84
CA PHE A 221 11.94 -39.31 -7.18
C PHE A 221 12.38 -39.39 -5.74
N GLU A 222 13.29 -38.50 -5.38
CA GLU A 222 13.63 -38.21 -3.99
C GLU A 222 12.84 -36.99 -3.54
N TYR A 223 12.32 -37.00 -2.30
CA TYR A 223 11.54 -35.90 -1.74
C TYR A 223 12.35 -35.16 -0.69
N VAL A 224 12.12 -33.84 -0.60
CA VAL A 224 12.71 -32.97 0.41
C VAL A 224 11.65 -32.07 1.02
N LEU A 225 11.62 -32.01 2.35
CA LEU A 225 10.78 -31.10 3.11
C LEU A 225 11.61 -29.87 3.51
N GLY A 226 11.19 -28.68 3.06
CA GLY A 226 11.62 -27.39 3.58
C GLY A 226 10.63 -26.88 4.61
N VAL A 227 11.14 -26.46 5.78
CA VAL A 227 10.32 -25.83 6.84
C VAL A 227 10.92 -24.48 7.19
N ASP A 228 10.09 -23.42 7.10
CA ASP A 228 10.41 -22.08 7.57
C ASP A 228 9.58 -21.79 8.82
N LEU A 229 10.25 -21.59 9.95
CA LEU A 229 9.59 -21.47 11.24
C LEU A 229 9.20 -20.02 11.51
N GLY A 230 7.91 -19.76 11.74
CA GLY A 230 7.37 -18.52 12.20
C GLY A 230 6.26 -18.75 13.24
N TYR A 231 5.98 -17.76 14.06
CA TYR A 231 4.85 -17.79 15.00
C TYR A 231 3.86 -16.68 14.68
N GLU A 232 4.24 -15.42 14.74
CA GLU A 232 3.46 -14.28 14.24
C GLU A 232 3.41 -14.30 12.70
N ASP A 233 4.56 -14.51 12.05
CA ASP A 233 4.62 -14.93 10.65
C ASP A 233 4.27 -16.40 10.53
N ALA A 234 3.65 -16.80 9.41
CA ALA A 234 3.26 -18.19 9.21
C ALA A 234 4.46 -19.12 9.17
N THR A 235 4.37 -20.28 9.84
CA THR A 235 5.26 -21.41 9.55
C THR A 235 4.92 -21.94 8.15
N GLY A 236 5.92 -22.01 7.29
CA GLY A 236 5.80 -22.51 5.92
C GLY A 236 6.38 -23.93 5.78
N PHE A 237 5.68 -24.77 5.03
CA PHE A 237 6.13 -26.12 4.65
C PHE A 237 6.12 -26.22 3.14
N VAL A 238 7.17 -26.78 2.55
CA VAL A 238 7.27 -27.00 1.12
C VAL A 238 7.83 -28.40 0.88
N ILE A 239 7.10 -29.21 0.13
CA ILE A 239 7.58 -30.50 -0.36
C ILE A 239 8.10 -30.33 -1.77
N GLY A 240 9.37 -30.57 -1.96
CA GLY A 240 10.02 -30.63 -3.25
C GLY A 240 10.30 -32.06 -3.67
N ALA A 241 10.21 -32.34 -4.97
CA ALA A 241 10.56 -33.62 -5.58
C ALA A 241 11.61 -33.39 -6.67
N PHE A 242 12.64 -34.23 -6.70
CA PHE A 242 13.67 -34.22 -7.74
C PHE A 242 14.09 -35.64 -8.10
N SER A 243 14.53 -35.82 -9.33
CA SER A 243 15.08 -37.08 -9.80
C SER A 243 16.48 -36.84 -10.37
N ARG A 244 17.36 -37.84 -10.26
CA ARG A 244 18.72 -37.76 -10.85
C ARG A 244 18.69 -37.79 -12.39
N ASP A 245 17.59 -38.27 -12.95
CA ASP A 245 17.39 -38.41 -14.39
C ASP A 245 16.75 -37.18 -15.03
N LEU A 246 16.31 -36.20 -14.21
CA LEU A 246 15.66 -34.97 -14.68
C LEU A 246 16.37 -33.73 -14.16
N PRO A 247 16.47 -32.67 -14.98
CA PRO A 247 17.08 -31.40 -14.56
C PRO A 247 16.14 -30.54 -13.71
N ASP A 248 14.88 -30.92 -13.60
CA ASP A 248 13.83 -30.12 -12.98
C ASP A 248 13.65 -30.47 -11.50
N PHE A 249 13.35 -29.43 -10.70
CA PHE A 249 12.92 -29.56 -9.32
C PHE A 249 11.44 -29.17 -9.24
N TYR A 250 10.62 -30.06 -8.75
CA TYR A 250 9.16 -29.85 -8.67
C TYR A 250 8.75 -29.49 -7.27
N VAL A 251 7.96 -28.44 -7.09
CA VAL A 251 7.24 -28.18 -5.86
C VAL A 251 5.92 -28.94 -5.94
N VAL A 252 5.79 -29.99 -5.12
CA VAL A 252 4.65 -30.92 -5.14
C VAL A 252 3.53 -30.40 -4.25
N GLU A 253 3.90 -29.89 -3.07
CA GLU A 253 2.95 -29.35 -2.10
C GLU A 253 3.57 -28.18 -1.37
N CYS A 254 2.75 -27.19 -1.02
CA CYS A 254 3.12 -26.13 -0.11
C CYS A 254 1.95 -25.78 0.81
N TYR A 255 2.26 -25.54 2.08
CA TYR A 255 1.30 -25.20 3.11
C TYR A 255 1.87 -24.14 4.04
N LYS A 256 1.05 -23.25 4.57
CA LYS A 256 1.45 -22.28 5.59
C LYS A 256 0.35 -22.06 6.60
N GLU A 257 0.72 -21.90 7.86
CA GLU A 257 -0.19 -21.63 8.97
C GLU A 257 0.48 -20.77 10.03
N ASN A 258 -0.25 -19.80 10.60
CA ASN A 258 0.22 -18.94 11.68
C ASN A 258 -0.02 -19.60 13.03
N HIS A 259 0.73 -19.19 14.05
CA HIS A 259 0.59 -19.58 15.45
C HIS A 259 0.76 -21.07 15.75
N LEU A 260 1.44 -21.81 14.88
CA LEU A 260 1.78 -23.21 15.16
C LEU A 260 2.80 -23.31 16.30
N ILE A 261 2.47 -24.13 17.31
CA ILE A 261 3.41 -24.48 18.37
C ILE A 261 4.33 -25.65 17.94
N PRO A 262 5.52 -25.82 18.55
CA PRO A 262 6.51 -26.82 18.11
C PRO A 262 5.97 -28.26 18.03
N SER A 263 5.04 -28.65 18.89
CA SER A 263 4.40 -29.99 18.83
C SER A 263 3.56 -30.18 17.57
N GLN A 264 2.79 -29.16 17.16
CA GLN A 264 1.99 -29.20 15.94
C GLN A 264 2.88 -29.23 14.68
N ILE A 265 3.98 -28.46 14.70
CA ILE A 265 4.97 -28.49 13.63
C ILE A 265 5.57 -29.88 13.50
N ALA A 266 5.98 -30.50 14.62
CA ALA A 266 6.54 -31.84 14.63
C ALA A 266 5.53 -32.91 14.14
N GLU A 267 4.25 -32.76 14.47
CA GLU A 267 3.18 -33.63 14.00
C GLU A 267 2.99 -33.53 12.49
N ARG A 268 2.97 -32.30 11.96
CA ARG A 268 2.88 -32.05 10.52
C ARG A 268 4.08 -32.62 9.74
N ILE A 269 5.29 -32.49 10.29
CA ILE A 269 6.50 -33.11 9.70
C ILE A 269 6.38 -34.63 9.63
N LYS A 270 5.84 -35.30 10.67
CA LYS A 270 5.61 -36.73 10.65
C LYS A 270 4.56 -37.16 9.61
N GLU A 271 3.51 -36.39 9.45
CA GLU A 271 2.50 -36.61 8.41
C GLU A 271 3.11 -36.57 7.01
N TYR A 272 3.94 -35.54 6.73
CA TYR A 272 4.65 -35.45 5.46
C TYR A 272 5.64 -36.59 5.23
N HIS A 273 6.41 -36.97 6.25
CA HIS A 273 7.31 -38.12 6.18
C HIS A 273 6.54 -39.41 5.87
N ALA A 274 5.40 -39.64 6.50
CA ALA A 274 4.59 -40.82 6.22
C ALA A 274 3.93 -40.82 4.80
N THR A 275 3.82 -39.67 4.19
CA THR A 275 3.18 -39.53 2.87
C THR A 275 4.18 -39.62 1.73
N TYR A 276 5.41 -39.13 1.93
CA TYR A 276 6.41 -38.94 0.88
C TYR A 276 7.71 -39.75 1.05
N ASP A 277 7.78 -40.68 2.05
CA ASP A 277 8.96 -41.53 2.31
C ASP A 277 8.90 -42.92 1.63
#